data_7f1faed90df7c3288a4e04ec20fa5f78
#
_entry.id   7f1faed90df7c3288a4e04ec20fa5f78
#
_cell.length_a   1.000
_cell.length_b   1.000
_cell.length_c   1.000
_cell.angle_alpha   90.00
_cell.angle_beta   90.00
_cell.angle_gamma   90.00
#
_symmetry.space_group_name_H-M   'P 1'
#
loop_
_entity.id
_entity.type
_entity.pdbx_description
1 polymer ?
#
loop_
_entity_poly.entity_id
_entity_poly.type
_entity_poly.pdbx_seq_one_letter_code
_entity_poly.pdbx_strand_id
1 'polypeptide(L)'
;CVDCGQEEELDGLEERAISCGASKLYIEDVTDEFCDEYVVPCVQAGAVYENKYLLGTSMARPLIAKKLVEIARKENAAAICHGATGKGNDQIRFELGIKALAPDLRIIAAWRSDKWTMDSRESEIAYCREHGITLPFSADSSYSRDRNLWHISHEGLELEDPATEPNY
;
A
#
# COMPACT_ATOMS: atom_id res chain seq x y z
N CYS A 1 8.68 4.13 -1.65
CA CYS A 1 7.40 4.29 -2.34
C CYS A 1 7.54 3.87 -3.79
N VAL A 2 6.44 3.46 -4.42
CA VAL A 2 6.39 3.14 -5.85
C VAL A 2 5.32 4.03 -6.46
N ASP A 3 5.69 4.75 -7.50
CA ASP A 3 4.76 5.61 -8.25
C ASP A 3 4.09 4.79 -9.35
N CYS A 4 2.80 4.50 -9.15
CA CYS A 4 1.92 3.84 -10.12
C CYS A 4 0.90 4.84 -10.72
N GLY A 5 1.15 6.15 -10.64
CA GLY A 5 0.26 7.21 -11.11
C GLY A 5 -0.72 7.70 -10.05
N GLN A 6 -0.31 7.77 -8.77
CA GLN A 6 -1.10 8.30 -7.66
C GLN A 6 -0.95 9.82 -7.47
N GLU A 7 -0.19 10.50 -8.34
CA GLU A 7 -0.07 11.95 -8.44
C GLU A 7 0.29 12.65 -7.10
N GLU A 8 -0.54 13.57 -6.64
CA GLU A 8 -0.30 14.39 -5.44
C GLU A 8 -0.13 13.60 -4.12
N GLU A 9 -0.43 12.32 -4.09
CA GLU A 9 -0.18 11.46 -2.93
C GLU A 9 1.32 11.25 -2.65
N LEU A 10 2.17 11.59 -3.62
CA LEU A 10 3.63 11.55 -3.48
C LEU A 10 4.21 12.79 -2.78
N ASP A 11 3.44 13.85 -2.64
CA ASP A 11 3.92 15.11 -2.07
C ASP A 11 4.31 14.97 -0.59
N GLY A 12 5.48 15.51 -0.23
CA GLY A 12 5.98 15.51 1.15
C GLY A 12 6.40 14.15 1.70
N LEU A 13 6.51 13.10 0.86
CA LEU A 13 6.91 11.76 1.30
C LEU A 13 8.30 11.71 1.91
N GLU A 14 9.26 12.46 1.35
CA GLU A 14 10.64 12.43 1.83
C GLU A 14 10.75 12.99 3.25
N GLU A 15 10.14 14.14 3.50
CA GLU A 15 10.11 14.77 4.83
C GLU A 15 9.43 13.85 5.85
N ARG A 16 8.33 13.22 5.49
CA ARG A 16 7.64 12.25 6.35
C ARG A 16 8.50 11.03 6.64
N ALA A 17 9.11 10.44 5.63
CA ALA A 17 9.94 9.26 5.82
C ALA A 17 11.11 9.55 6.77
N ILE A 18 11.83 10.64 6.55
CA ILE A 18 12.97 11.02 7.38
C ILE A 18 12.52 11.39 8.80
N SER A 19 11.43 12.13 8.97
CA SER A 19 10.89 12.46 10.30
C SER A 19 10.43 11.25 11.10
N CYS A 20 10.00 10.19 10.42
CA CYS A 20 9.67 8.89 11.01
C CYS A 20 10.89 7.99 11.26
N GLY A 21 12.11 8.47 10.99
CA GLY A 21 13.34 7.76 11.29
C GLY A 21 13.89 6.91 10.15
N ALA A 22 13.35 7.02 8.94
CA ALA A 22 13.95 6.37 7.78
C ALA A 22 15.30 7.02 7.44
N SER A 23 16.29 6.21 7.13
CA SER A 23 17.61 6.69 6.70
C SER A 23 17.64 7.10 5.23
N LYS A 24 16.67 6.65 4.44
CA LYS A 24 16.61 6.86 2.99
C LYS A 24 15.20 6.58 2.47
N LEU A 25 14.78 7.35 1.47
CA LEU A 25 13.57 7.12 0.70
C LEU A 25 13.93 6.75 -0.74
N TYR A 26 13.19 5.83 -1.31
CA TYR A 26 13.11 5.56 -2.74
C TYR A 26 11.71 5.90 -3.23
N ILE A 27 11.63 6.61 -4.33
CA ILE A 27 10.41 6.79 -5.12
C ILE A 27 10.73 6.27 -6.52
N GLU A 28 10.19 5.10 -6.83
CA GLU A 28 10.40 4.44 -8.11
C GLU A 28 9.18 4.71 -9.00
N ASP A 29 9.39 5.47 -10.08
CA ASP A 29 8.37 5.66 -11.11
C ASP A 29 8.28 4.38 -11.95
N VAL A 30 7.13 3.74 -11.91
CA VAL A 30 6.84 2.51 -12.64
C VAL A 30 5.61 2.65 -13.53
N THR A 31 5.19 3.85 -13.85
CA THR A 31 3.97 4.12 -14.61
C THR A 31 3.96 3.42 -15.97
N ASP A 32 5.08 3.47 -16.71
CA ASP A 32 5.22 2.78 -18.00
C ASP A 32 5.21 1.25 -17.82
N GLU A 33 6.01 0.72 -16.87
CA GLU A 33 6.04 -0.72 -16.57
C GLU A 33 4.67 -1.23 -16.12
N PHE A 34 3.98 -0.46 -15.28
CA PHE A 34 2.64 -0.80 -14.82
C PHE A 34 1.63 -0.84 -15.98
N CYS A 35 1.69 0.15 -16.86
CA CYS A 35 0.84 0.20 -18.05
C CYS A 35 1.09 -1.02 -18.94
N ASP A 36 2.33 -1.22 -19.38
CA ASP A 36 2.66 -2.17 -20.42
C ASP A 36 2.64 -3.62 -19.98
N GLU A 37 3.13 -3.91 -18.76
CA GLU A 37 3.28 -5.29 -18.28
C GLU A 37 2.10 -5.78 -17.44
N TYR A 38 1.24 -4.90 -16.92
CA TYR A 38 0.12 -5.28 -16.05
C TYR A 38 -1.24 -4.83 -16.60
N VAL A 39 -1.42 -3.55 -16.91
CA VAL A 39 -2.72 -3.03 -17.35
C VAL A 39 -3.06 -3.54 -18.74
N VAL A 40 -2.19 -3.37 -19.72
CA VAL A 40 -2.45 -3.80 -21.11
C VAL A 40 -2.77 -5.30 -21.20
N PRO A 41 -2.01 -6.22 -20.58
CA PRO A 41 -2.38 -7.65 -20.58
C PRO A 41 -3.73 -7.94 -19.92
N CYS A 42 -4.07 -7.24 -18.83
CA CYS A 42 -5.38 -7.40 -18.19
C CYS A 42 -6.53 -6.92 -19.07
N VAL A 43 -6.35 -5.82 -19.79
CA VAL A 43 -7.32 -5.33 -20.78
C VAL A 43 -7.49 -6.34 -21.93
N GLN A 44 -6.39 -6.84 -22.47
CA GLN A 44 -6.41 -7.85 -23.53
C GLN A 44 -7.11 -9.15 -23.10
N ALA A 45 -6.95 -9.53 -21.82
CA ALA A 45 -7.60 -10.69 -21.24
C ALA A 45 -9.07 -10.45 -20.86
N GLY A 46 -9.56 -9.21 -20.94
CA GLY A 46 -10.89 -8.83 -20.43
C GLY A 46 -11.03 -9.08 -18.92
N ALA A 47 -9.95 -8.92 -18.17
CA ALA A 47 -9.90 -9.23 -16.75
C ALA A 47 -10.68 -8.19 -15.91
N VAL A 48 -11.91 -8.52 -15.57
CA VAL A 48 -12.80 -7.72 -14.72
C VAL A 48 -13.44 -8.63 -13.68
N TYR A 49 -13.35 -8.26 -12.41
CA TYR A 49 -13.99 -9.03 -11.34
C TYR A 49 -15.47 -8.64 -11.22
N GLU A 50 -16.35 -9.64 -11.25
CA GLU A 50 -17.82 -9.51 -11.18
C GLU A 50 -18.41 -8.50 -12.20
N ASN A 51 -17.77 -8.36 -13.36
CA ASN A 51 -18.14 -7.40 -14.41
C ASN A 51 -18.14 -5.91 -13.99
N LYS A 52 -17.46 -5.57 -12.92
CA LYS A 52 -17.42 -4.20 -12.37
C LYS A 52 -16.04 -3.75 -11.95
N TYR A 53 -15.34 -4.56 -11.17
CA TYR A 53 -14.08 -4.17 -10.55
C TYR A 53 -12.88 -4.42 -11.47
N LEU A 54 -12.14 -3.37 -11.79
CA LEU A 54 -11.05 -3.36 -12.78
C LEU A 54 -9.71 -3.91 -12.28
N LEU A 55 -9.67 -4.44 -11.06
CA LEU A 55 -8.51 -5.12 -10.47
C LEU A 55 -7.25 -4.26 -10.30
N GLY A 56 -7.34 -2.93 -10.31
CA GLY A 56 -6.17 -2.04 -10.28
C GLY A 56 -5.27 -2.25 -9.06
N THR A 57 -5.85 -2.43 -7.86
CA THR A 57 -5.10 -2.78 -6.65
C THR A 57 -4.41 -4.14 -6.78
N SER A 58 -5.11 -5.12 -7.33
CA SER A 58 -4.56 -6.48 -7.50
C SER A 58 -3.39 -6.53 -8.46
N MET A 59 -3.38 -5.68 -9.49
CA MET A 59 -2.29 -5.57 -10.47
C MET A 59 -1.10 -4.80 -9.92
N ALA A 60 -1.34 -3.73 -9.15
CA ALA A 60 -0.28 -2.89 -8.61
C ALA A 60 0.57 -3.60 -7.54
N ARG A 61 -0.04 -4.40 -6.65
CA ARG A 61 0.67 -5.02 -5.51
C ARG A 61 1.81 -5.97 -5.92
N PRO A 62 1.68 -6.83 -6.95
CA PRO A 62 2.80 -7.64 -7.45
C PRO A 62 3.97 -6.79 -7.98
N LEU A 63 3.69 -5.71 -8.69
CA LEU A 63 4.73 -4.79 -9.17
C LEU A 63 5.44 -4.09 -8.00
N ILE A 64 4.69 -3.61 -7.02
CA ILE A 64 5.27 -3.03 -5.81
C ILE A 64 6.15 -4.05 -5.09
N ALA A 65 5.71 -5.31 -4.96
CA ALA A 65 6.52 -6.36 -4.36
C ALA A 65 7.83 -6.61 -5.13
N LYS A 66 7.79 -6.58 -6.46
CA LYS A 66 8.98 -6.68 -7.34
C LYS A 66 9.97 -5.55 -7.01
N LYS A 67 9.51 -4.30 -6.98
CA LYS A 67 10.37 -3.14 -6.66
C LYS A 67 10.92 -3.18 -5.24
N LEU A 68 10.14 -3.62 -4.27
CA LEU A 68 10.63 -3.82 -2.89
C LEU A 68 11.77 -4.83 -2.85
N VAL A 69 11.67 -5.93 -3.59
CA VAL A 69 12.75 -6.93 -3.67
C VAL A 69 13.99 -6.37 -4.37
N GLU A 70 13.83 -5.63 -5.48
CA GLU A 70 14.94 -4.98 -6.19
C GLU A 70 15.71 -4.02 -5.26
N ILE A 71 14.98 -3.18 -4.52
CA ILE A 71 15.57 -2.23 -3.55
C ILE A 71 16.21 -2.98 -2.38
N ALA A 72 15.55 -4.01 -1.84
CA ALA A 72 16.10 -4.81 -0.75
C ALA A 72 17.43 -5.47 -1.14
N ARG A 73 17.54 -5.98 -2.36
CA ARG A 73 18.80 -6.53 -2.90
C ARG A 73 19.87 -5.45 -3.07
N LYS A 74 19.51 -4.29 -3.61
CA LYS A 74 20.40 -3.15 -3.80
C LYS A 74 20.98 -2.64 -2.47
N GLU A 75 20.17 -2.62 -1.42
CA GLU A 75 20.56 -2.14 -0.10
C GLU A 75 21.10 -3.26 0.83
N ASN A 76 21.20 -4.51 0.35
CA ASN A 76 21.56 -5.67 1.15
C ASN A 76 20.69 -5.82 2.41
N ALA A 77 19.40 -5.52 2.28
CA ALA A 77 18.46 -5.59 3.39
C ALA A 77 18.23 -7.03 3.83
N ALA A 78 18.15 -7.25 5.15
CA ALA A 78 17.88 -8.56 5.72
C ALA A 78 16.39 -8.94 5.71
N ALA A 79 15.51 -7.95 5.53
CA ALA A 79 14.06 -8.12 5.57
C ALA A 79 13.33 -7.03 4.79
N ILE A 80 12.09 -7.34 4.40
CA ILE A 80 11.13 -6.37 3.89
C ILE A 80 10.00 -6.26 4.92
N CYS A 81 9.67 -5.03 5.32
CA CYS A 81 8.54 -4.74 6.20
C CYS A 81 7.39 -4.15 5.40
N HIS A 82 6.16 -4.56 5.71
CA HIS A 82 4.96 -3.96 5.14
C HIS A 82 3.91 -3.68 6.21
N GLY A 83 3.06 -2.69 5.95
CA GLY A 83 1.95 -2.29 6.82
C GLY A 83 0.58 -2.83 6.39
N ALA A 84 0.53 -3.72 5.39
CA ALA A 84 -0.74 -4.31 4.97
C ALA A 84 -1.33 -5.16 6.08
N THR A 85 -2.58 -4.89 6.46
CA THR A 85 -3.26 -5.54 7.58
C THR A 85 -3.72 -6.96 7.26
N GLY A 86 -4.05 -7.74 8.30
CA GLY A 86 -4.57 -9.10 8.14
C GLY A 86 -6.02 -9.18 7.68
N LYS A 87 -6.71 -8.06 7.54
CA LYS A 87 -8.12 -8.01 7.14
C LYS A 87 -8.33 -8.05 5.63
N GLY A 88 -7.32 -7.59 4.85
CA GLY A 88 -7.42 -7.50 3.40
C GLY A 88 -6.52 -8.50 2.66
N ASN A 89 -6.61 -8.48 1.33
CA ASN A 89 -5.84 -9.35 0.46
C ASN A 89 -4.40 -8.87 0.22
N ASP A 90 -4.10 -7.62 0.53
CA ASP A 90 -2.82 -7.00 0.19
C ASP A 90 -1.64 -7.65 0.88
N GLN A 91 -1.78 -8.06 2.14
CA GLN A 91 -0.75 -8.82 2.83
C GLN A 91 -0.33 -10.07 2.05
N ILE A 92 -1.30 -10.83 1.53
CA ILE A 92 -1.05 -12.06 0.77
C ILE A 92 -0.36 -11.72 -0.54
N ARG A 93 -0.80 -10.69 -1.26
CA ARG A 93 -0.21 -10.24 -2.52
C ARG A 93 1.25 -9.84 -2.35
N PHE A 94 1.56 -9.06 -1.31
CA PHE A 94 2.94 -8.69 -0.99
C PHE A 94 3.78 -9.90 -0.58
N GLU A 95 3.30 -10.68 0.36
CA GLU A 95 4.08 -11.80 0.90
C GLU A 95 4.35 -12.88 -0.13
N LEU A 96 3.36 -13.25 -0.94
CA LEU A 96 3.55 -14.22 -2.03
C LEU A 96 4.48 -13.67 -3.12
N GLY A 97 4.34 -12.40 -3.51
CA GLY A 97 5.22 -11.74 -4.47
C GLY A 97 6.67 -11.71 -3.99
N ILE A 98 6.90 -11.28 -2.75
CA ILE A 98 8.23 -11.25 -2.14
C ILE A 98 8.82 -12.68 -2.04
N LYS A 99 8.04 -13.66 -1.58
CA LYS A 99 8.51 -15.04 -1.45
C LYS A 99 8.80 -15.72 -2.78
N ALA A 100 8.06 -15.38 -3.82
CA ALA A 100 8.33 -15.89 -5.17
C ALA A 100 9.64 -15.35 -5.75
N LEU A 101 9.96 -14.07 -5.50
CA LEU A 101 11.12 -13.37 -6.05
C LEU A 101 12.37 -13.47 -5.16
N ALA A 102 12.18 -13.55 -3.84
CA ALA A 102 13.26 -13.56 -2.85
C ALA A 102 12.88 -14.42 -1.63
N PRO A 103 12.86 -15.76 -1.76
CA PRO A 103 12.44 -16.67 -0.68
C PRO A 103 13.33 -16.62 0.56
N ASP A 104 14.54 -16.14 0.42
CA ASP A 104 15.54 -15.97 1.49
C ASP A 104 15.31 -14.70 2.33
N LEU A 105 14.64 -13.70 1.81
CA LEU A 105 14.35 -12.49 2.57
C LEU A 105 13.25 -12.74 3.63
N ARG A 106 13.51 -12.20 4.83
CA ARG A 106 12.50 -12.19 5.88
C ARG A 106 11.40 -11.18 5.56
N ILE A 107 10.17 -11.53 5.93
CA ILE A 107 9.03 -10.61 5.87
C ILE A 107 8.65 -10.22 7.28
N ILE A 108 8.48 -8.93 7.51
CA ILE A 108 8.02 -8.36 8.77
C ILE A 108 6.64 -7.73 8.53
N ALA A 109 5.62 -8.34 9.12
CA ALA A 109 4.29 -7.78 9.23
C ALA A 109 4.10 -7.37 10.69
N ALA A 110 4.28 -6.09 11.00
CA ALA A 110 4.39 -5.59 12.37
C ALA A 110 3.16 -5.94 13.23
N TRP A 111 1.96 -5.92 12.64
CA TRP A 111 0.71 -6.27 13.31
C TRP A 111 0.61 -7.74 13.80
N ARG A 112 1.49 -8.63 13.33
CA ARG A 112 1.62 -10.01 13.86
C ARG A 112 2.52 -10.13 15.08
N SER A 113 3.15 -9.03 15.47
CA SER A 113 4.04 -9.02 16.63
C SER A 113 3.25 -8.93 17.93
N ASP A 114 3.69 -9.65 18.97
CA ASP A 114 3.14 -9.53 20.32
C ASP A 114 3.29 -8.12 20.91
N LYS A 115 4.11 -7.27 20.29
CA LYS A 115 4.30 -5.87 20.66
C LYS A 115 3.29 -4.93 19.99
N TRP A 116 2.51 -5.41 19.05
CA TRP A 116 1.50 -4.62 18.39
C TRP A 116 0.27 -4.50 19.29
N THR A 117 -0.03 -3.30 19.74
CA THR A 117 -1.14 -3.00 20.66
C THR A 117 -2.24 -2.15 20.03
N MET A 118 -2.08 -1.83 18.75
CA MET A 118 -3.00 -0.96 18.01
C MET A 118 -4.05 -1.84 17.32
N ASP A 119 -5.26 -1.83 17.83
CA ASP A 119 -6.39 -2.63 17.36
C ASP A 119 -7.49 -1.81 16.70
N SER A 120 -7.37 -0.48 16.75
CA SER A 120 -8.30 0.47 16.14
C SER A 120 -7.58 1.69 15.59
N ARG A 121 -8.25 2.42 14.69
CA ARG A 121 -7.74 3.68 14.13
C ARG A 121 -7.46 4.72 15.22
N GLU A 122 -8.27 4.75 16.27
CA GLU A 122 -8.09 5.64 17.41
C GLU A 122 -6.81 5.33 18.17
N SER A 123 -6.52 4.05 18.41
CA SER A 123 -5.28 3.62 19.06
C SER A 123 -4.04 3.90 18.21
N GLU A 124 -4.13 3.76 16.89
CA GLU A 124 -3.07 4.13 15.95
C GLU A 124 -2.79 5.65 15.97
N ILE A 125 -3.85 6.47 15.96
CA ILE A 125 -3.72 7.93 16.07
C ILE A 125 -3.12 8.34 17.42
N ALA A 126 -3.54 7.70 18.51
CA ALA A 126 -2.99 7.94 19.84
C ALA A 126 -1.49 7.62 19.90
N TYR A 127 -1.10 6.47 19.32
CA TYR A 127 0.31 6.08 19.19
C TYR A 127 1.12 7.11 18.40
N CYS A 128 0.61 7.56 17.27
CA CYS A 128 1.28 8.58 16.46
C CYS A 128 1.51 9.89 17.24
N ARG A 129 0.51 10.33 18.01
CA ARG A 129 0.63 11.54 18.87
C ARG A 129 1.68 11.35 19.97
N GLU A 130 1.68 10.22 20.63
CA GLU A 130 2.64 9.88 21.70
C GLU A 130 4.09 9.88 21.18
N HIS A 131 4.28 9.43 19.94
CA HIS A 131 5.59 9.32 19.31
C HIS A 131 5.96 10.51 18.42
N GLY A 132 5.17 11.59 18.43
CA GLY A 132 5.45 12.80 17.66
C GLY A 132 5.34 12.63 16.14
N ILE A 133 4.61 11.62 15.67
CA ILE A 133 4.37 11.37 14.26
C ILE A 133 3.20 12.25 13.79
N THR A 134 3.47 13.13 12.83
CA THR A 134 2.44 13.99 12.25
C THR A 134 1.66 13.23 11.19
N LEU A 135 0.33 13.18 11.35
CA LEU A 135 -0.58 12.60 10.38
C LEU A 135 -1.11 13.68 9.42
N PRO A 136 -1.20 13.41 8.12
CA PRO A 136 -1.73 14.36 7.13
C PRO A 136 -3.26 14.45 7.11
N PHE A 137 -3.94 13.71 7.97
CA PHE A 137 -5.41 13.61 8.02
C PHE A 137 -5.92 13.60 9.47
N SER A 138 -7.19 13.93 9.65
CA SER A 138 -7.92 13.77 10.92
C SER A 138 -8.78 12.50 10.91
N ALA A 139 -9.17 12.02 12.10
CA ALA A 139 -9.96 10.81 12.25
C ALA A 139 -11.33 10.85 11.52
N ASP A 140 -11.86 12.05 11.30
CA ASP A 140 -13.23 12.26 10.86
C ASP A 140 -13.39 12.63 9.38
N SER A 141 -12.32 12.68 8.58
CA SER A 141 -12.38 13.37 7.29
C SER A 141 -11.78 12.66 6.08
N SER A 142 -11.35 11.41 6.19
CA SER A 142 -10.68 10.77 5.05
C SER A 142 -11.09 9.34 4.84
N TYR A 143 -11.63 9.05 3.66
CA TYR A 143 -11.67 7.70 3.12
C TYR A 143 -10.25 7.16 2.94
N SER A 144 -10.08 5.85 3.10
CA SER A 144 -8.92 5.17 2.55
C SER A 144 -9.07 5.10 1.04
N ARG A 145 -8.03 5.49 0.31
CA ARG A 145 -8.04 5.51 -1.16
C ARG A 145 -6.89 4.68 -1.71
N ASP A 146 -7.20 3.82 -2.67
CA ASP A 146 -6.22 3.17 -3.53
C ASP A 146 -6.32 3.79 -4.92
N ARG A 147 -5.37 4.66 -5.24
CA ARG A 147 -5.27 5.32 -6.54
C ARG A 147 -4.04 4.83 -7.29
N ASN A 148 -4.22 4.57 -8.56
CA ASN A 148 -3.15 4.39 -9.53
C ASN A 148 -3.64 4.83 -10.91
N LEU A 149 -2.80 4.78 -11.93
CA LEU A 149 -3.15 5.23 -13.28
C LEU A 149 -4.39 4.51 -13.89
N TRP A 150 -4.75 3.32 -13.37
CA TRP A 150 -5.84 2.50 -13.92
C TRP A 150 -7.17 2.71 -13.23
N HIS A 151 -7.18 2.92 -11.92
CA HIS A 151 -8.41 3.10 -11.15
C HIS A 151 -8.19 3.86 -9.84
N ILE A 152 -9.31 4.22 -9.23
CA ILE A 152 -9.38 4.65 -7.84
C ILE A 152 -10.47 3.84 -7.12
N SER A 153 -10.18 3.40 -5.90
CA SER A 153 -11.17 2.83 -4.99
C SER A 153 -11.16 3.56 -3.65
N HIS A 154 -12.31 3.59 -3.02
CA HIS A 154 -12.51 4.21 -1.71
C HIS A 154 -13.08 3.20 -0.73
N GLU A 155 -12.64 3.24 0.52
CA GLU A 155 -13.15 2.42 1.61
C GLU A 155 -13.08 3.16 2.95
N GLY A 156 -13.76 2.64 3.95
CA GLY A 156 -13.78 3.20 5.30
C GLY A 156 -14.94 4.14 5.58
N LEU A 157 -15.02 4.64 6.83
CA LEU A 157 -16.08 5.52 7.33
C LEU A 157 -17.49 4.95 7.05
N GLU A 158 -18.40 5.76 6.55
CA GLU A 158 -19.77 5.36 6.22
C GLU A 158 -19.87 4.31 5.12
N LEU A 159 -18.81 4.11 4.31
CA LEU A 159 -18.78 3.05 3.30
C LEU A 159 -18.72 1.64 3.90
N GLU A 160 -18.40 1.51 5.19
CA GLU A 160 -18.45 0.24 5.92
C GLU A 160 -19.89 -0.23 6.16
N ASP A 161 -20.87 0.68 6.08
CA ASP A 161 -22.30 0.35 6.18
C ASP A 161 -22.94 0.30 4.79
N PRO A 162 -23.27 -0.90 4.26
CA PRO A 162 -23.89 -1.04 2.94
C PRO A 162 -25.24 -0.35 2.78
N ALA A 163 -25.88 0.08 3.87
CA ALA A 163 -27.14 0.81 3.84
C ALA A 163 -26.95 2.32 3.66
N THR A 164 -25.72 2.81 3.79
CA THR A 164 -25.40 4.24 3.66
C THR A 164 -24.95 4.58 2.24
N GLU A 165 -25.54 5.62 1.65
CA GLU A 165 -25.14 6.10 0.34
C GLU A 165 -23.77 6.77 0.41
N PRO A 166 -22.83 6.45 -0.52
CA PRO A 166 -21.52 7.09 -0.55
C PRO A 166 -21.61 8.60 -0.77
N ASN A 167 -20.82 9.35 -0.04
CA ASN A 167 -20.69 10.79 -0.19
C ASN A 167 -19.40 11.11 -0.97
N TYR A 168 -19.50 11.17 -2.29
CA TYR A 168 -18.38 11.48 -3.18
C TYR A 168 -18.16 12.97 -3.39
#